data_acc819a972797a9feb258f6c82a7df8d
#
_entry.id   acc819a972797a9feb258f6c82a7df8d
#
_cell.length_a   1.000
_cell.length_b   1.000
_cell.length_c   1.000
_cell.angle_alpha   90.00
_cell.angle_beta   90.00
_cell.angle_gamma   90.00
#
_symmetry.space_group_name_H-M   'P 1'
#
loop_
_entity.id
_entity.type
_entity.pdbx_description
1 polymer ?
#
loop_
_entity_poly.entity_id
_entity_poly.type
_entity_poly.pdbx_seq_one_letter_code
_entity_poly.pdbx_strand_id
1 'polypeptide(L)'
;MSDGRVERSAYFDVACCPANLSRLMAQLPGLIYAQRESTLYVGLFAASEADVRIAGVPMKVTQRTGYPWTGEVAIALAPERPIDLTLAIRIPGWARNEPVHTDLYRFADVSAERVALSVNRRPVPLTVQDGFATIRRRWRKGDVVDLTLPMPVRRVLANDAVADDRGRAAIQRGPIVYCVESADNGPLGTLRLSLDAQFAHTFAPDLLNGVEAITSTADGRTITAVPYYAWSNRGRGEMAVWVPY
;
A
#
# COMPACT_ATOMS: atom_id res chain seq x y z
N MET A 1 7.47 -17.98 -1.45
CA MET A 1 6.76 -18.72 -2.51
C MET A 1 6.41 -20.07 -1.96
N SER A 2 5.30 -20.65 -2.34
CA SER A 2 4.85 -21.93 -1.79
C SER A 2 5.03 -23.10 -2.75
N ASP A 3 5.35 -22.85 -4.03
CA ASP A 3 5.38 -23.86 -5.10
C ASP A 3 4.16 -24.80 -5.07
N GLY A 4 2.97 -24.25 -4.77
CA GLY A 4 1.76 -25.02 -4.56
C GLY A 4 1.68 -25.77 -3.21
N ARG A 5 2.65 -25.57 -2.32
CA ARG A 5 2.63 -26.13 -0.97
C ARG A 5 1.67 -25.33 -0.09
N VAL A 6 1.09 -26.02 0.89
CA VAL A 6 0.15 -25.44 1.87
C VAL A 6 0.84 -24.86 3.11
N GLU A 7 2.17 -24.75 3.07
CA GLU A 7 3.01 -24.17 4.13
C GLU A 7 4.24 -23.49 3.54
N ARG A 8 4.84 -22.58 4.29
CA ARG A 8 6.11 -21.94 3.92
C ARG A 8 7.28 -22.84 4.24
N SER A 9 8.27 -22.80 3.35
CA SER A 9 9.58 -23.40 3.61
C SER A 9 10.51 -22.36 4.22
N ALA A 10 11.22 -22.75 5.28
CA ALA A 10 12.23 -21.90 5.91
C ALA A 10 13.40 -21.62 4.96
N TYR A 11 13.67 -22.54 4.04
CA TYR A 11 14.76 -22.47 3.07
C TYR A 11 14.34 -23.08 1.73
N PHE A 12 14.91 -22.55 0.64
CA PHE A 12 14.75 -23.09 -0.71
C PHE A 12 16.10 -23.57 -1.25
N ASP A 13 16.10 -24.67 -1.97
CA ASP A 13 17.30 -25.27 -2.57
C ASP A 13 17.87 -24.42 -3.74
N VAL A 14 17.19 -23.33 -4.12
CA VAL A 14 17.62 -22.40 -5.16
C VAL A 14 18.01 -21.06 -4.56
N ALA A 15 19.27 -20.66 -4.72
CA ALA A 15 19.82 -19.45 -4.11
C ALA A 15 19.41 -18.13 -4.79
N CYS A 16 18.84 -18.18 -6.00
CA CYS A 16 18.53 -16.96 -6.77
C CYS A 16 17.49 -16.06 -6.11
N CYS A 17 16.43 -16.63 -5.53
CA CYS A 17 15.34 -15.84 -4.94
C CYS A 17 15.77 -15.11 -3.66
N PRO A 18 16.40 -15.76 -2.65
CA PRO A 18 16.90 -15.07 -1.47
C PRO A 18 17.95 -13.99 -1.81
N ALA A 19 18.88 -14.26 -2.74
CA ALA A 19 19.91 -13.31 -3.14
C ALA A 19 19.31 -12.07 -3.83
N ASN A 20 18.30 -12.26 -4.71
CA ASN A 20 17.63 -11.15 -5.36
C ASN A 20 16.79 -10.32 -4.38
N LEU A 21 16.11 -10.96 -3.43
CA LEU A 21 15.39 -10.24 -2.38
C LEU A 21 16.34 -9.41 -1.50
N SER A 22 17.47 -9.99 -1.08
CA SER A 22 18.48 -9.27 -0.31
C SER A 22 19.03 -8.06 -1.07
N ARG A 23 19.26 -8.20 -2.38
CA ARG A 23 19.69 -7.10 -3.26
C ARG A 23 18.63 -6.00 -3.34
N LEU A 24 17.36 -6.36 -3.55
CA LEU A 24 16.25 -5.41 -3.57
C LEU A 24 16.15 -4.65 -2.25
N MET A 25 16.22 -5.35 -1.11
CA MET A 25 16.16 -4.71 0.22
C MET A 25 17.28 -3.68 0.42
N ALA A 26 18.49 -3.99 -0.04
CA ALA A 26 19.62 -3.05 0.03
C ALA A 26 19.44 -1.82 -0.91
N GLN A 27 18.67 -1.96 -1.99
CA GLN A 27 18.40 -0.87 -2.94
C GLN A 27 17.20 0.00 -2.56
N LEU A 28 16.27 -0.48 -1.72
CA LEU A 28 15.03 0.22 -1.36
C LEU A 28 15.25 1.67 -0.90
N PRO A 29 16.25 1.99 -0.04
CA PRO A 29 16.49 3.37 0.36
C PRO A 29 16.73 4.31 -0.84
N GLY A 30 17.43 3.84 -1.87
CA GLY A 30 17.67 4.61 -3.10
C GLY A 30 16.46 4.81 -4.00
N LEU A 31 15.34 4.11 -3.73
CA LEU A 31 14.09 4.24 -4.49
C LEU A 31 13.07 5.17 -3.83
N ILE A 32 13.31 5.61 -2.59
CA ILE A 32 12.40 6.49 -1.84
C ILE A 32 12.32 7.85 -2.50
N TYR A 33 13.48 8.39 -2.88
CA TYR A 33 13.59 9.70 -3.50
C TYR A 33 14.30 9.61 -4.84
N ALA A 34 13.88 10.47 -5.76
CA ALA A 34 14.59 10.71 -7.02
C ALA A 34 14.65 12.21 -7.28
N GLN A 35 15.61 12.63 -8.09
CA GLN A 35 15.71 14.04 -8.49
C GLN A 35 15.95 14.19 -9.99
N ARG A 36 15.39 15.24 -10.54
CA ARG A 36 15.66 15.67 -11.91
C ARG A 36 15.62 17.19 -11.95
N GLU A 37 16.73 17.81 -12.33
CA GLU A 37 16.88 19.27 -12.35
C GLU A 37 16.50 19.90 -11.00
N SER A 38 15.46 20.75 -10.96
CA SER A 38 14.92 21.39 -9.76
C SER A 38 13.68 20.66 -9.20
N THR A 39 13.47 19.39 -9.56
CA THR A 39 12.35 18.58 -9.04
C THR A 39 12.87 17.50 -8.12
N LEU A 40 12.27 17.42 -6.93
CA LEU A 40 12.42 16.30 -6.01
C LEU A 40 11.18 15.42 -6.09
N TYR A 41 11.37 14.15 -6.39
CA TYR A 41 10.32 13.14 -6.41
C TYR A 41 10.33 12.35 -5.11
N VAL A 42 9.16 12.16 -4.51
CA VAL A 42 8.91 11.24 -3.40
C VAL A 42 8.14 10.05 -3.98
N GLY A 43 8.86 8.96 -4.23
CA GLY A 43 8.34 7.79 -4.95
C GLY A 43 7.76 6.72 -4.03
N LEU A 44 8.34 6.55 -2.83
CA LEU A 44 7.89 5.58 -1.82
C LEU A 44 7.65 6.29 -0.49
N PHE A 45 6.65 5.79 0.26
CA PHE A 45 6.36 6.27 1.60
C PHE A 45 6.96 5.31 2.63
N ALA A 46 7.99 5.80 3.30
CA ALA A 46 8.66 5.11 4.39
C ALA A 46 9.21 6.14 5.38
N ALA A 47 9.10 5.88 6.67
CA ALA A 47 9.75 6.73 7.67
C ALA A 47 11.26 6.74 7.40
N SER A 48 11.79 7.91 7.06
CA SER A 48 13.16 8.04 6.55
C SER A 48 13.71 9.46 6.69
N GLU A 49 15.04 9.57 6.68
CA GLU A 49 15.76 10.83 6.49
C GLU A 49 16.71 10.68 5.31
N ALA A 50 16.84 11.72 4.51
CA ALA A 50 17.77 11.78 3.39
C ALA A 50 18.41 13.16 3.28
N ASP A 51 19.69 13.17 3.00
CA ASP A 51 20.41 14.38 2.61
C ASP A 51 20.51 14.41 1.09
N VAL A 52 19.90 15.41 0.48
CA VAL A 52 19.85 15.60 -0.98
C VAL A 52 20.45 16.94 -1.35
N ARG A 53 20.83 17.08 -2.62
CA ARG A 53 21.33 18.36 -3.14
C ARG A 53 20.56 18.72 -4.41
N ILE A 54 19.66 19.70 -4.32
CA ILE A 54 18.81 20.14 -5.42
C ILE A 54 19.30 21.50 -5.93
N ALA A 55 19.56 21.62 -7.23
CA ALA A 55 20.09 22.85 -7.84
C ALA A 55 21.27 23.46 -7.03
N GLY A 56 22.17 22.61 -6.54
CA GLY A 56 23.34 23.00 -5.76
C GLY A 56 23.08 23.35 -4.29
N VAL A 57 21.83 23.31 -3.81
CA VAL A 57 21.48 23.60 -2.41
C VAL A 57 21.33 22.30 -1.63
N PRO A 58 22.13 22.09 -0.56
CA PRO A 58 21.92 20.97 0.35
C PRO A 58 20.56 21.08 1.07
N MET A 59 19.90 19.98 1.25
CA MET A 59 18.60 19.91 1.91
C MET A 59 18.41 18.56 2.59
N LYS A 60 17.96 18.58 3.84
CA LYS A 60 17.47 17.39 4.52
C LYS A 60 15.98 17.21 4.22
N VAL A 61 15.59 15.99 3.87
CA VAL A 61 14.22 15.57 3.69
C VAL A 61 13.91 14.52 4.75
N THR A 62 12.83 14.70 5.48
CA THR A 62 12.39 13.74 6.52
C THR A 62 10.97 13.32 6.23
N GLN A 63 10.72 12.02 6.09
CA GLN A 63 9.37 11.45 6.07
C GLN A 63 9.02 10.86 7.43
N ARG A 64 7.81 11.17 7.92
CA ARG A 64 7.17 10.53 9.07
C ARG A 64 5.85 9.95 8.64
N THR A 65 5.68 8.64 8.82
CA THR A 65 4.49 7.93 8.36
C THR A 65 4.37 6.58 9.05
N GLY A 66 3.14 6.12 9.23
CA GLY A 66 2.81 4.74 9.56
C GLY A 66 2.47 3.89 8.33
N TYR A 67 2.73 4.40 7.13
CA TYR A 67 2.47 3.65 5.89
C TYR A 67 3.26 2.32 5.85
N PRO A 68 2.68 1.20 5.44
CA PRO A 68 1.42 1.03 4.72
C PRO A 68 0.17 0.79 5.58
N TRP A 69 0.26 0.95 6.90
CA TRP A 69 -0.84 0.69 7.85
C TRP A 69 -1.79 1.87 7.97
N THR A 70 -1.26 3.07 7.87
CA THR A 70 -2.03 4.32 7.83
C THR A 70 -1.67 5.12 6.58
N GLY A 71 -2.58 6.00 6.16
CA GLY A 71 -2.42 6.80 4.95
C GLY A 71 -1.80 8.18 5.17
N GLU A 72 -1.43 8.51 6.41
CA GLU A 72 -0.82 9.78 6.75
C GLU A 72 0.67 9.78 6.46
N VAL A 73 1.12 10.77 5.71
CA VAL A 73 2.54 10.98 5.38
C VAL A 73 2.88 12.45 5.59
N ALA A 74 3.80 12.75 6.50
CA ALA A 74 4.35 14.07 6.69
C ALA A 74 5.77 14.15 6.09
N ILE A 75 6.01 15.11 5.19
CA ILE A 75 7.28 15.31 4.50
C ILE A 75 7.82 16.68 4.90
N ALA A 76 8.84 16.71 5.74
CA ALA A 76 9.52 17.93 6.15
C ALA A 76 10.71 18.23 5.26
N LEU A 77 10.85 19.47 4.83
CA LEU A 77 11.97 19.98 4.03
C LEU A 77 12.80 20.96 4.84
N ALA A 78 14.12 20.77 4.83
CA ALA A 78 15.06 21.63 5.53
C ALA A 78 16.23 22.01 4.62
N PRO A 79 16.01 22.87 3.60
CA PRO A 79 17.08 23.41 2.78
C PRO A 79 17.98 24.36 3.61
N GLU A 80 19.30 24.39 3.34
CA GLU A 80 20.24 25.30 4.00
C GLU A 80 19.90 26.77 3.73
N ARG A 81 19.32 27.06 2.56
CA ARG A 81 18.79 28.38 2.19
C ARG A 81 17.51 28.24 1.39
N PRO A 82 16.63 29.26 1.36
CA PRO A 82 15.39 29.19 0.58
C PRO A 82 15.68 28.85 -0.89
N ILE A 83 14.91 27.90 -1.43
CA ILE A 83 15.09 27.37 -2.79
C ILE A 83 13.76 27.25 -3.52
N ASP A 84 13.75 27.63 -4.79
CA ASP A 84 12.62 27.38 -5.69
C ASP A 84 12.76 25.97 -6.28
N LEU A 85 11.86 25.07 -5.92
CA LEU A 85 11.81 23.71 -6.46
C LEU A 85 10.39 23.21 -6.61
N THR A 86 10.24 22.18 -7.42
CA THR A 86 9.01 21.38 -7.53
C THR A 86 9.16 20.12 -6.66
N LEU A 87 8.23 19.92 -5.74
CA LEU A 87 8.09 18.67 -5.02
C LEU A 87 7.01 17.85 -5.75
N ALA A 88 7.38 16.67 -6.24
CA ALA A 88 6.50 15.72 -6.90
C ALA A 88 6.26 14.51 -5.98
N ILE A 89 5.03 14.33 -5.53
CA ILE A 89 4.65 13.30 -4.56
C ILE A 89 3.81 12.26 -5.27
N ARG A 90 4.18 11.00 -5.17
CA ARG A 90 3.43 9.91 -5.78
C ARG A 90 2.03 9.81 -5.18
N ILE A 91 1.02 9.70 -6.04
CA ILE A 91 -0.35 9.37 -5.64
C ILE A 91 -0.67 7.99 -6.22
N PRO A 92 -0.72 6.95 -5.38
CA PRO A 92 -0.96 5.59 -5.85
C PRO A 92 -2.31 5.41 -6.55
N GLY A 93 -2.39 4.49 -7.51
CA GLY A 93 -3.63 4.19 -8.24
C GLY A 93 -4.76 3.77 -7.31
N TRP A 94 -4.48 2.91 -6.33
CA TRP A 94 -5.48 2.44 -5.38
C TRP A 94 -6.17 3.59 -4.61
N ALA A 95 -5.47 4.70 -4.34
CA ALA A 95 -6.03 5.90 -3.72
C ALA A 95 -6.85 6.76 -4.71
N ARG A 96 -6.84 6.42 -6.00
CA ARG A 96 -7.57 7.07 -7.09
C ARG A 96 -8.62 6.16 -7.73
N ASN A 97 -9.07 5.14 -7.03
CA ASN A 97 -10.00 4.11 -7.51
C ASN A 97 -9.45 3.18 -8.62
N GLU A 98 -8.15 3.07 -8.77
CA GLU A 98 -7.45 2.22 -9.73
C GLU A 98 -6.64 1.16 -8.97
N PRO A 99 -7.13 -0.08 -8.76
CA PRO A 99 -6.39 -1.10 -8.01
C PRO A 99 -5.10 -1.50 -8.71
N VAL A 100 -5.11 -1.53 -10.02
CA VAL A 100 -3.96 -1.78 -10.90
C VAL A 100 -3.99 -0.82 -12.09
N HIS A 101 -2.88 -0.70 -12.81
CA HIS A 101 -2.74 0.23 -13.94
C HIS A 101 -3.24 -0.36 -15.28
N THR A 102 -4.23 -1.24 -15.22
CA THR A 102 -4.88 -1.88 -16.37
C THR A 102 -6.38 -2.00 -16.11
N ASP A 103 -7.15 -2.41 -17.10
CA ASP A 103 -8.58 -2.71 -17.01
C ASP A 103 -8.89 -4.15 -16.55
N LEU A 104 -7.86 -4.95 -16.26
CA LEU A 104 -8.03 -6.34 -15.81
C LEU A 104 -8.70 -6.45 -14.45
N TYR A 105 -8.54 -5.45 -13.59
CA TYR A 105 -9.11 -5.42 -12.26
C TYR A 105 -9.71 -4.06 -11.95
N ARG A 106 -10.81 -4.06 -11.22
CA ARG A 106 -11.50 -2.85 -10.75
C ARG A 106 -11.95 -3.01 -9.30
N PHE A 107 -12.15 -1.92 -8.61
CA PHE A 107 -12.87 -1.98 -7.35
C PHE A 107 -14.37 -2.21 -7.61
N ALA A 108 -15.03 -2.94 -6.70
CA ALA A 108 -16.47 -3.20 -6.78
C ALA A 108 -17.30 -1.90 -6.65
N ASP A 109 -16.76 -0.93 -5.92
CA ASP A 109 -17.37 0.37 -5.64
C ASP A 109 -16.44 1.52 -5.99
N VAL A 110 -16.94 2.74 -6.05
CA VAL A 110 -16.16 3.97 -6.15
C VAL A 110 -16.13 4.64 -4.78
N SER A 111 -14.96 4.73 -4.16
CA SER A 111 -14.82 5.44 -2.89
C SER A 111 -15.10 6.94 -3.08
N ALA A 112 -15.89 7.50 -2.18
CA ALA A 112 -16.11 8.94 -2.09
C ALA A 112 -14.96 9.67 -1.39
N GLU A 113 -14.14 8.96 -0.62
CA GLU A 113 -12.98 9.52 0.06
C GLU A 113 -11.95 10.01 -0.95
N ARG A 114 -11.32 11.12 -0.64
CA ARG A 114 -10.36 11.77 -1.55
C ARG A 114 -9.01 11.95 -0.88
N VAL A 115 -7.96 11.83 -1.69
CA VAL A 115 -6.60 12.21 -1.29
C VAL A 115 -6.60 13.70 -0.92
N ALA A 116 -6.01 14.03 0.22
CA ALA A 116 -5.82 15.39 0.67
C ALA A 116 -4.34 15.75 0.74
N LEU A 117 -4.01 16.99 0.39
CA LEU A 117 -2.65 17.51 0.39
C LEU A 117 -2.65 18.92 1.00
N SER A 118 -1.72 19.16 1.91
CA SER A 118 -1.53 20.48 2.50
C SER A 118 -0.05 20.85 2.62
N VAL A 119 0.23 22.15 2.69
CA VAL A 119 1.56 22.69 3.02
C VAL A 119 1.41 23.60 4.22
N ASN A 120 2.15 23.30 5.30
CA ASN A 120 2.06 24.03 6.55
C ASN A 120 0.61 24.17 7.06
N ARG A 121 -0.13 23.05 6.99
CA ARG A 121 -1.56 22.94 7.36
C ARG A 121 -2.52 23.74 6.48
N ARG A 122 -2.06 24.28 5.34
CA ARG A 122 -2.92 24.97 4.38
C ARG A 122 -3.20 24.04 3.21
N PRO A 123 -4.45 23.71 2.93
CA PRO A 123 -4.80 22.86 1.78
C PRO A 123 -4.23 23.43 0.48
N VAL A 124 -3.75 22.54 -0.38
CA VAL A 124 -3.31 22.88 -1.73
C VAL A 124 -4.10 22.06 -2.75
N PRO A 125 -4.36 22.61 -3.93
CA PRO A 125 -5.03 21.89 -5.01
C PRO A 125 -4.28 20.60 -5.34
N LEU A 126 -5.01 19.51 -5.54
CA LEU A 126 -4.46 18.23 -5.94
C LEU A 126 -4.74 18.00 -7.43
N THR A 127 -3.71 18.16 -8.25
CA THR A 127 -3.72 17.72 -9.65
C THR A 127 -2.69 16.63 -9.81
N VAL A 128 -3.11 15.47 -10.32
CA VAL A 128 -2.23 14.31 -10.52
C VAL A 128 -1.94 14.16 -12.00
N GLN A 129 -0.66 14.19 -12.35
CA GLN A 129 -0.17 13.92 -13.69
C GLN A 129 0.90 12.83 -13.60
N ASP A 130 0.82 11.82 -14.45
CA ASP A 130 1.77 10.68 -14.49
C ASP A 130 1.96 10.00 -13.13
N GLY A 131 0.89 9.99 -12.30
CA GLY A 131 0.89 9.40 -10.96
C GLY A 131 1.51 10.28 -9.87
N PHE A 132 1.84 11.55 -10.15
CA PHE A 132 2.41 12.49 -9.18
C PHE A 132 1.55 13.73 -9.01
N ALA A 133 1.41 14.17 -7.77
CA ALA A 133 0.95 15.52 -7.43
C ALA A 133 2.17 16.43 -7.29
N THR A 134 2.13 17.61 -7.92
CA THR A 134 3.27 18.54 -7.94
C THR A 134 2.96 19.82 -7.19
N ILE A 135 3.91 20.28 -6.37
CA ILE A 135 3.86 21.55 -5.66
C ILE A 135 5.09 22.37 -6.02
N ARG A 136 4.90 23.42 -6.80
CA ARG A 136 5.99 24.35 -7.16
C ARG A 136 5.90 25.60 -6.30
N ARG A 137 6.96 25.85 -5.49
CA ARG A 137 7.05 27.05 -4.65
C ARG A 137 8.48 27.28 -4.18
N ARG A 138 8.70 28.40 -3.50
CA ARG A 138 9.91 28.67 -2.75
C ARG A 138 9.81 28.00 -1.39
N TRP A 139 10.67 27.01 -1.15
CA TRP A 139 10.73 26.22 0.08
C TRP A 139 11.74 26.78 1.06
N ARG A 140 11.41 26.67 2.35
CA ARG A 140 12.23 27.12 3.45
C ARG A 140 12.41 26.01 4.48
N LYS A 141 13.43 26.13 5.30
CA LYS A 141 13.64 25.21 6.43
C LYS A 141 12.40 25.22 7.35
N GLY A 142 11.88 24.02 7.61
CA GLY A 142 10.70 23.81 8.44
C GLY A 142 9.36 23.76 7.68
N ASP A 143 9.35 23.92 6.36
CA ASP A 143 8.16 23.64 5.57
C ASP A 143 7.81 22.16 5.65
N VAL A 144 6.53 21.84 5.87
CA VAL A 144 5.99 20.49 5.96
C VAL A 144 4.86 20.31 4.95
N VAL A 145 4.90 19.22 4.24
CA VAL A 145 3.80 18.75 3.40
C VAL A 145 3.13 17.59 4.10
N ASP A 146 1.83 17.68 4.29
CA ASP A 146 1.00 16.59 4.82
C ASP A 146 0.15 16.02 3.67
N LEU A 147 0.27 14.71 3.46
CA LEU A 147 -0.50 13.93 2.52
C LEU A 147 -1.37 12.95 3.30
N THR A 148 -2.66 12.89 2.98
CA THR A 148 -3.59 11.88 3.50
C THR A 148 -4.10 11.03 2.33
N LEU A 149 -3.82 9.74 2.41
CA LEU A 149 -4.28 8.73 1.46
C LEU A 149 -5.41 7.94 2.13
N PRO A 150 -6.67 8.03 1.66
CA PRO A 150 -7.75 7.24 2.23
C PRO A 150 -7.53 5.75 2.01
N MET A 151 -7.77 4.96 3.05
CA MET A 151 -7.53 3.50 3.05
C MET A 151 -8.77 2.71 3.50
N PRO A 152 -9.93 2.87 2.86
CA PRO A 152 -11.06 1.99 3.13
C PRO A 152 -10.73 0.55 2.70
N VAL A 153 -11.36 -0.42 3.36
CA VAL A 153 -11.31 -1.81 2.92
C VAL A 153 -12.21 -1.95 1.71
N ARG A 154 -11.71 -2.52 0.63
CA ARG A 154 -12.40 -2.60 -0.64
C ARG A 154 -12.33 -3.99 -1.27
N ARG A 155 -13.31 -4.31 -2.07
CA ARG A 155 -13.33 -5.50 -2.92
C ARG A 155 -12.74 -5.18 -4.29
N VAL A 156 -11.86 -6.03 -4.76
CA VAL A 156 -11.33 -6.01 -6.13
C VAL A 156 -12.02 -7.11 -6.91
N LEU A 157 -12.55 -6.77 -8.07
CA LEU A 157 -13.18 -7.68 -9.01
C LEU A 157 -12.33 -7.78 -10.28
N ALA A 158 -12.27 -8.98 -10.84
CA ALA A 158 -11.59 -9.22 -12.11
C ALA A 158 -12.49 -8.87 -13.31
N ASN A 159 -11.87 -8.51 -14.43
CA ASN A 159 -12.49 -8.48 -15.73
C ASN A 159 -12.86 -9.91 -16.16
N ASP A 160 -13.92 -10.08 -16.94
CA ASP A 160 -14.36 -11.38 -17.46
C ASP A 160 -13.31 -12.10 -18.31
N ALA A 161 -12.35 -11.37 -18.86
CA ALA A 161 -11.20 -11.93 -19.57
C ALA A 161 -10.25 -12.72 -18.65
N VAL A 162 -10.29 -12.49 -17.32
CA VAL A 162 -9.51 -13.22 -16.31
C VAL A 162 -10.38 -14.38 -15.80
N ALA A 163 -10.39 -15.47 -16.56
CA ALA A 163 -11.33 -16.57 -16.35
C ALA A 163 -11.25 -17.21 -14.96
N ASP A 164 -10.04 -17.32 -14.40
CA ASP A 164 -9.79 -17.99 -13.10
C ASP A 164 -10.33 -17.20 -11.91
N ASP A 165 -10.49 -15.89 -12.05
CA ASP A 165 -10.96 -15.00 -10.99
C ASP A 165 -12.44 -14.60 -11.15
N ARG A 166 -13.09 -15.11 -12.21
CA ARG A 166 -14.51 -14.81 -12.49
C ARG A 166 -15.41 -15.27 -11.35
N GLY A 167 -16.35 -14.42 -10.92
CA GLY A 167 -17.25 -14.70 -9.80
C GLY A 167 -16.55 -14.71 -8.45
N ARG A 168 -15.38 -14.09 -8.36
CA ARG A 168 -14.59 -13.97 -7.13
C ARG A 168 -14.20 -12.52 -6.85
N ALA A 169 -13.95 -12.24 -5.59
CA ALA A 169 -13.46 -10.96 -5.14
C ALA A 169 -12.21 -11.13 -4.25
N ALA A 170 -11.26 -10.23 -4.39
CA ALA A 170 -10.15 -10.08 -3.46
C ALA A 170 -10.41 -8.91 -2.52
N ILE A 171 -9.81 -8.94 -1.33
CA ILE A 171 -9.89 -7.88 -0.33
C ILE A 171 -8.59 -7.07 -0.38
N GLN A 172 -8.72 -5.75 -0.46
CA GLN A 172 -7.60 -4.81 -0.47
C GLN A 172 -7.86 -3.65 0.49
N ARG A 173 -6.82 -3.24 1.23
CA ARG A 173 -6.83 -2.01 2.02
C ARG A 173 -5.53 -1.23 1.76
N GLY A 174 -5.67 -0.04 1.20
CA GLY A 174 -4.50 0.72 0.74
C GLY A 174 -3.67 -0.10 -0.26
N PRO A 175 -2.35 -0.23 -0.07
CA PRO A 175 -1.48 -1.02 -0.94
C PRO A 175 -1.49 -2.53 -0.64
N ILE A 176 -2.17 -2.96 0.44
CA ILE A 176 -2.09 -4.33 0.94
C ILE A 176 -3.26 -5.15 0.43
N VAL A 177 -2.94 -6.28 -0.20
CA VAL A 177 -3.89 -7.34 -0.54
C VAL A 177 -3.99 -8.30 0.64
N TYR A 178 -5.19 -8.79 0.91
CA TYR A 178 -5.49 -9.71 2.00
C TYR A 178 -5.85 -11.09 1.47
N CYS A 179 -5.67 -12.08 2.31
CA CYS A 179 -6.10 -13.45 2.05
C CYS A 179 -6.85 -14.02 3.25
N VAL A 180 -7.66 -15.03 3.00
CA VAL A 180 -8.32 -15.84 4.04
C VAL A 180 -7.53 -17.13 4.21
N GLU A 181 -7.36 -17.57 5.45
CA GLU A 181 -6.72 -18.84 5.78
C GLU A 181 -7.69 -19.75 6.52
N SER A 182 -7.56 -21.07 6.29
CA SER A 182 -8.38 -22.06 6.99
C SER A 182 -8.17 -22.06 8.51
N ALA A 183 -7.02 -21.57 8.97
CA ALA A 183 -6.73 -21.40 10.40
C ALA A 183 -7.74 -20.51 11.14
N ASP A 184 -8.27 -19.47 10.44
CA ASP A 184 -9.25 -18.55 11.03
C ASP A 184 -10.69 -18.87 10.58
N ASN A 185 -10.86 -19.48 9.40
CA ASN A 185 -12.14 -19.57 8.72
C ASN A 185 -12.67 -21.00 8.60
N GLY A 186 -11.89 -22.02 9.02
CA GLY A 186 -12.23 -23.41 8.72
C GLY A 186 -12.09 -23.71 7.21
N PRO A 187 -12.72 -24.80 6.72
CA PRO A 187 -12.63 -25.19 5.31
C PRO A 187 -13.06 -24.05 4.36
N LEU A 188 -12.22 -23.71 3.39
CA LEU A 188 -12.46 -22.57 2.50
C LEU A 188 -13.43 -22.89 1.33
N GLY A 189 -13.67 -24.14 1.02
CA GLY A 189 -14.51 -24.54 -0.13
C GLY A 189 -15.95 -23.99 -0.08
N THR A 190 -16.48 -23.73 1.11
CA THR A 190 -17.83 -23.17 1.31
C THR A 190 -17.82 -21.67 1.63
N LEU A 191 -16.63 -21.06 1.69
CA LEU A 191 -16.54 -19.64 2.01
C LEU A 191 -17.09 -18.79 0.87
N ARG A 192 -17.90 -17.79 1.20
CA ARG A 192 -18.45 -16.80 0.27
C ARG A 192 -18.24 -15.40 0.85
N LEU A 193 -17.82 -14.48 0.01
CA LEU A 193 -17.65 -13.08 0.36
C LEU A 193 -18.82 -12.27 -0.21
N SER A 194 -19.85 -12.02 0.59
CA SER A 194 -20.97 -11.18 0.11
C SER A 194 -20.48 -9.81 -0.35
N LEU A 195 -20.97 -9.37 -1.51
CA LEU A 195 -20.64 -8.04 -2.04
C LEU A 195 -21.21 -6.90 -1.18
N ASP A 196 -22.28 -7.17 -0.40
CA ASP A 196 -22.94 -6.18 0.45
C ASP A 196 -22.42 -6.20 1.90
N ALA A 197 -21.66 -7.23 2.28
CA ALA A 197 -21.16 -7.36 3.65
C ALA A 197 -20.21 -6.21 4.00
N GLN A 198 -20.39 -5.66 5.20
CA GLN A 198 -19.53 -4.60 5.72
C GLN A 198 -18.21 -5.17 6.21
N PHE A 199 -17.15 -4.38 6.07
CA PHE A 199 -15.85 -4.69 6.60
C PHE A 199 -15.57 -3.89 7.86
N ALA A 200 -14.92 -4.53 8.84
CA ALA A 200 -14.19 -3.88 9.91
C ALA A 200 -12.70 -4.24 9.81
N HIS A 201 -11.84 -3.38 10.30
CA HIS A 201 -10.41 -3.70 10.44
C HIS A 201 -9.94 -3.34 11.84
N THR A 202 -9.02 -4.12 12.37
CA THR A 202 -8.48 -3.94 13.72
C THR A 202 -7.04 -4.41 13.75
N PHE A 203 -6.19 -3.64 14.40
CA PHE A 203 -4.83 -4.07 14.66
C PHE A 203 -4.83 -5.22 15.68
N ALA A 204 -4.27 -6.36 15.31
CA ALA A 204 -4.15 -7.58 16.12
C ALA A 204 -2.68 -7.77 16.53
N PRO A 205 -2.25 -7.28 17.71
CA PRO A 205 -0.84 -7.28 18.10
C PRO A 205 -0.27 -8.68 18.29
N ASP A 206 -1.10 -9.63 18.72
CA ASP A 206 -0.68 -11.01 18.99
C ASP A 206 -0.76 -11.92 17.76
N LEU A 207 -1.31 -11.43 16.66
CA LEU A 207 -1.43 -12.18 15.41
C LEU A 207 -0.24 -11.86 14.50
N LEU A 208 0.57 -12.89 14.17
CA LEU A 208 1.66 -12.77 13.18
C LEU A 208 2.65 -11.62 13.48
N ASN A 209 2.95 -11.37 14.74
CA ASN A 209 3.78 -10.27 15.25
C ASN A 209 3.17 -8.87 15.03
N GLY A 210 1.87 -8.78 14.96
CA GLY A 210 1.12 -7.54 14.77
C GLY A 210 0.75 -7.28 13.31
N VAL A 211 -0.53 -7.41 12.99
CA VAL A 211 -1.09 -7.13 11.67
C VAL A 211 -2.43 -6.40 11.78
N GLU A 212 -2.78 -5.62 10.78
CA GLU A 212 -4.17 -5.20 10.58
C GLU A 212 -4.95 -6.38 10.02
N ALA A 213 -5.85 -6.96 10.82
CA ALA A 213 -6.79 -7.96 10.36
C ALA A 213 -8.08 -7.30 9.86
N ILE A 214 -8.69 -7.90 8.84
CA ILE A 214 -9.98 -7.46 8.32
C ILE A 214 -11.01 -8.53 8.66
N THR A 215 -12.16 -8.11 9.16
CA THR A 215 -13.29 -8.98 9.41
C THR A 215 -14.52 -8.54 8.61
N SER A 216 -15.33 -9.51 8.24
CA SER A 216 -16.63 -9.29 7.61
C SER A 216 -17.60 -10.36 8.10
N THR A 217 -18.84 -10.00 8.40
CA THR A 217 -19.86 -10.96 8.81
C THR A 217 -20.96 -10.98 7.76
N ALA A 218 -21.23 -12.17 7.23
CA ALA A 218 -22.33 -12.43 6.31
C ALA A 218 -22.97 -13.77 6.67
N ASP A 219 -24.28 -13.84 6.63
CA ASP A 219 -25.10 -15.04 6.90
C ASP A 219 -24.75 -15.72 8.24
N GLY A 220 -24.46 -14.91 9.26
CA GLY A 220 -24.09 -15.40 10.61
C GLY A 220 -22.67 -15.98 10.71
N ARG A 221 -21.90 -15.93 9.65
CA ARG A 221 -20.49 -16.38 9.62
C ARG A 221 -19.54 -15.17 9.56
N THR A 222 -18.55 -15.13 10.44
CA THR A 222 -17.49 -14.13 10.39
C THR A 222 -16.34 -14.67 9.55
N ILE A 223 -15.92 -13.88 8.59
CA ILE A 223 -14.71 -14.10 7.77
C ILE A 223 -13.61 -13.25 8.34
N THR A 224 -12.44 -13.84 8.56
CA THR A 224 -11.22 -13.12 8.97
C THR A 224 -10.19 -13.20 7.85
N ALA A 225 -9.68 -12.06 7.43
CA ALA A 225 -8.63 -11.95 6.42
C ALA A 225 -7.38 -11.32 7.03
N VAL A 226 -6.23 -11.84 6.65
CA VAL A 226 -4.90 -11.37 7.07
C VAL A 226 -4.12 -10.85 5.87
N PRO A 227 -3.11 -9.97 6.06
CA PRO A 227 -2.28 -9.52 4.95
C PRO A 227 -1.64 -10.69 4.20
N TYR A 228 -1.73 -10.67 2.87
CA TYR A 228 -1.21 -11.76 2.02
C TYR A 228 0.28 -12.05 2.27
N TYR A 229 1.10 -11.04 2.57
CA TYR A 229 2.51 -11.28 2.85
C TYR A 229 2.75 -12.15 4.09
N ALA A 230 1.77 -12.24 5.01
CA ALA A 230 1.88 -12.96 6.28
C ALA A 230 1.26 -14.37 6.24
N TRP A 231 0.70 -14.81 5.10
CA TRP A 231 0.05 -16.10 4.99
C TRP A 231 0.98 -17.29 5.29
N SER A 232 0.40 -18.42 5.73
CA SER A 232 1.08 -19.70 5.98
C SER A 232 2.24 -19.64 6.99
N ASN A 233 2.18 -18.69 7.93
CA ASN A 233 3.12 -18.64 9.06
C ASN A 233 2.58 -19.31 10.32
N ARG A 234 1.38 -19.92 10.25
CA ARG A 234 0.69 -20.57 11.38
C ARG A 234 0.50 -22.08 11.16
N GLY A 235 1.36 -22.68 10.35
CA GLY A 235 1.30 -24.10 9.99
C GLY A 235 0.58 -24.35 8.66
N ARG A 236 0.34 -25.64 8.38
CA ARG A 236 -0.31 -26.07 7.14
C ARG A 236 -1.77 -25.70 7.11
N GLY A 237 -2.24 -25.20 5.98
CA GLY A 237 -3.64 -24.84 5.81
C GLY A 237 -3.95 -24.36 4.40
N GLU A 238 -5.25 -24.30 4.07
CA GLU A 238 -5.72 -23.69 2.83
C GLU A 238 -5.63 -22.17 2.93
N MET A 239 -5.39 -21.51 1.80
CA MET A 239 -5.40 -20.06 1.67
C MET A 239 -6.07 -19.65 0.36
N ALA A 240 -6.81 -18.55 0.38
CA ALA A 240 -7.37 -17.96 -0.82
C ALA A 240 -7.25 -16.42 -0.77
N VAL A 241 -6.81 -15.81 -1.87
CA VAL A 241 -6.92 -14.37 -2.12
C VAL A 241 -8.24 -14.06 -2.80
N TRP A 242 -8.61 -14.85 -3.81
CA TRP A 242 -9.84 -14.73 -4.57
C TRP A 242 -10.91 -15.62 -3.97
N VAL A 243 -11.89 -15.00 -3.33
CA VAL A 243 -13.01 -15.69 -2.64
C VAL A 243 -14.26 -15.56 -3.49
N PRO A 244 -15.02 -16.65 -3.74
CA PRO A 244 -16.30 -16.56 -4.43
C PRO A 244 -17.29 -15.62 -3.71
N TYR A 245 -18.13 -14.88 -4.46
CA TYR A 245 -19.18 -14.02 -3.93
C TYR A 245 -20.57 -14.43 -4.44
#